data_91e2a3d9e9bbef8b11376fb9bf6ee414
#
_entry.id   91e2a3d9e9bbef8b11376fb9bf6ee414
#
_cell.length_a   1.000
_cell.length_b   1.000
_cell.length_c   1.000
_cell.angle_alpha   90.00
_cell.angle_beta   90.00
_cell.angle_gamma   90.00
#
_symmetry.space_group_name_H-M   'P 1'
#
loop_
_entity.id
_entity.type
_entity.pdbx_description
1 polymer ?
#
loop_
_entity_poly.entity_id
_entity_poly.type
_entity_poly.pdbx_seq_one_letter_code
_entity_poly.pdbx_strand_id
1 'polypeptide(L)'
;MVHFFRGFRDGGKKLLLYLVFGSVLMVSILFPLSRASAADAWSVAAQALGVYAAYQSALRTLMAYGADPEQQVRNALADVQANGLDENENDIMAVDRVMRALTQKGNYVLKPNSLPFTWQVTGDNLFNASCYPTNYVSVNRGLVRVLHLNEDELAAVLGHEMTHGIRQHAAKDYAKAVAAYYGMSFLNMQYGLMDWNKLNGLAGYSIAKNITLPSEYEADAGGFRLMTDAGFNPGGPAAAMARMAYYMTYETRDTNEYEDPDKIGEDNLSDHPETRLREKRLADMMTAYGAGHVTVESGKTVCIDGRPLLTVDWTNYDYDNTKENAYLVAGGLAKAFHDNDTMEGWHFGTGESDYLMGAAVYQPLKAFVERTGRLETLRTLVADAYAGEAASGARTKMKTADEAQKADIGKIREGLRSLGEKDIRSIIERSDAYIDAGEPKRALELLSRVYPGNLVKKEADEAAALAVSGRAKAALGRYDEGLLDADKAVSLDAKTANLWMDRADARRMAGNLEGARADVEAAVALNAKNATAVYFLAEIYDEMNDRASALAWYRKYYKLRTASFRQIPQEYLKDISEKDWKVVEEEKANARKARETSKKEKAAGKSQVVSS
;
A
#
# COMPACT_ATOMS: atom_id res chain seq x y z
N MET A 1 -32.68 -17.46 -24.48
CA MET A 1 -31.92 -16.64 -23.55
C MET A 1 -31.34 -17.43 -22.36
N VAL A 2 -32.07 -18.37 -21.73
CA VAL A 2 -31.60 -19.14 -20.55
C VAL A 2 -30.47 -20.13 -20.86
N HIS A 3 -30.30 -20.63 -22.08
CA HIS A 3 -29.26 -21.59 -22.46
C HIS A 3 -27.91 -20.98 -22.83
N PHE A 4 -27.84 -19.68 -23.11
CA PHE A 4 -26.60 -18.98 -23.48
C PHE A 4 -25.67 -18.71 -22.26
N PHE A 5 -26.21 -18.73 -21.04
CA PHE A 5 -25.51 -18.33 -19.82
C PHE A 5 -24.88 -19.47 -19.00
N ARG A 6 -24.93 -20.72 -19.46
CA ARG A 6 -24.37 -21.87 -18.71
C ARG A 6 -22.82 -22.00 -18.75
N GLY A 7 -22.13 -21.21 -19.57
CA GLY A 7 -20.68 -21.34 -19.79
C GLY A 7 -19.77 -20.40 -18.98
N PHE A 8 -20.31 -19.55 -18.14
CA PHE A 8 -19.52 -18.49 -17.51
C PHE A 8 -19.47 -18.59 -15.96
N ARG A 9 -18.40 -19.01 -15.39
CA ARG A 9 -18.18 -19.14 -13.94
C ARG A 9 -16.99 -18.27 -13.54
N ASP A 10 -17.18 -16.99 -13.10
CA ASP A 10 -16.24 -16.18 -12.33
C ASP A 10 -16.70 -14.72 -12.13
N GLY A 11 -16.10 -13.99 -11.16
CA GLY A 11 -16.50 -12.66 -10.70
C GLY A 11 -16.64 -11.55 -11.77
N GLY A 12 -15.95 -11.66 -12.91
CA GLY A 12 -16.13 -10.77 -14.09
C GLY A 12 -17.55 -10.78 -14.67
N LYS A 13 -18.31 -11.84 -14.38
CA LYS A 13 -19.71 -12.01 -14.82
C LYS A 13 -20.70 -11.19 -14.04
N LYS A 14 -20.45 -11.03 -12.73
CA LYS A 14 -21.32 -10.18 -11.91
C LYS A 14 -21.16 -8.72 -12.36
N LEU A 15 -19.94 -8.30 -12.68
CA LEU A 15 -19.68 -6.95 -13.19
C LEU A 15 -20.29 -6.75 -14.58
N LEU A 16 -20.13 -7.71 -15.50
CA LEU A 16 -20.80 -7.66 -16.81
C LEU A 16 -22.33 -7.65 -16.66
N LEU A 17 -22.87 -8.46 -15.74
CA LEU A 17 -24.29 -8.46 -15.42
C LEU A 17 -24.73 -7.10 -14.86
N TYR A 18 -23.98 -6.50 -13.93
CA TYR A 18 -24.31 -5.18 -13.36
C TYR A 18 -24.14 -4.05 -14.38
N LEU A 19 -23.14 -4.08 -15.25
CA LEU A 19 -22.95 -3.10 -16.32
C LEU A 19 -24.02 -3.26 -17.42
N VAL A 20 -24.34 -4.49 -17.81
CA VAL A 20 -25.39 -4.77 -18.79
C VAL A 20 -26.79 -4.56 -18.18
N PHE A 21 -27.05 -5.04 -16.96
CA PHE A 21 -28.33 -4.79 -16.28
C PHE A 21 -28.49 -3.33 -15.86
N GLY A 22 -27.44 -2.66 -15.41
CA GLY A 22 -27.46 -1.23 -15.11
C GLY A 22 -27.75 -0.40 -16.35
N SER A 23 -27.10 -0.71 -17.48
CA SER A 23 -27.36 -0.06 -18.76
C SER A 23 -28.77 -0.38 -19.31
N VAL A 24 -29.18 -1.64 -19.22
CA VAL A 24 -30.53 -2.09 -19.63
C VAL A 24 -31.61 -1.54 -18.69
N LEU A 25 -31.35 -1.45 -17.38
CA LEU A 25 -32.27 -0.86 -16.41
C LEU A 25 -32.40 0.66 -16.60
N MET A 26 -31.28 1.36 -16.86
CA MET A 26 -31.31 2.78 -17.22
C MET A 26 -32.07 3.02 -18.53
N VAL A 27 -31.86 2.20 -19.55
CA VAL A 27 -32.58 2.26 -20.82
C VAL A 27 -34.08 1.90 -20.61
N SER A 28 -34.38 0.91 -19.74
CA SER A 28 -35.76 0.50 -19.44
C SER A 28 -36.56 1.52 -18.62
N ILE A 29 -35.86 2.31 -17.78
CA ILE A 29 -36.46 3.41 -17.00
C ILE A 29 -36.72 4.64 -17.88
N LEU A 30 -35.85 4.88 -18.87
CA LEU A 30 -35.94 6.05 -19.74
C LEU A 30 -36.80 5.79 -21.00
N PHE A 31 -36.95 4.52 -21.41
CA PHE A 31 -37.76 4.14 -22.59
C PHE A 31 -38.55 2.86 -22.34
N PRO A 32 -39.86 2.89 -22.47
CA PRO A 32 -40.70 1.68 -22.36
C PRO A 32 -40.36 0.70 -23.49
N LEU A 33 -39.87 -0.49 -23.14
CA LEU A 33 -39.40 -1.58 -24.03
C LEU A 33 -40.44 -2.18 -24.95
N SER A 34 -41.64 -1.58 -25.10
CA SER A 34 -42.75 -2.12 -25.86
C SER A 34 -42.59 -2.10 -27.40
N ARG A 35 -41.42 -1.58 -27.92
CA ARG A 35 -41.18 -1.51 -29.39
C ARG A 35 -39.75 -1.83 -29.83
N ALA A 36 -38.93 -2.49 -28.99
CA ALA A 36 -37.56 -2.84 -29.38
C ALA A 36 -37.58 -3.95 -30.43
N SER A 37 -37.00 -3.70 -31.59
CA SER A 37 -36.82 -4.68 -32.66
C SER A 37 -35.64 -5.61 -32.37
N ALA A 38 -35.53 -6.75 -33.08
CA ALA A 38 -34.37 -7.64 -32.97
C ALA A 38 -33.06 -6.92 -33.35
N ALA A 39 -33.10 -5.93 -34.24
CA ALA A 39 -31.96 -5.09 -34.60
C ALA A 39 -31.48 -4.24 -33.42
N ASP A 40 -32.39 -3.74 -32.57
CA ASP A 40 -32.06 -2.96 -31.38
C ASP A 40 -31.37 -3.84 -30.32
N ALA A 41 -31.82 -5.09 -30.17
CA ALA A 41 -31.21 -6.06 -29.25
C ALA A 41 -29.78 -6.43 -29.69
N TRP A 42 -29.52 -6.57 -30.97
CA TRP A 42 -28.17 -6.80 -31.51
C TRP A 42 -27.24 -5.59 -31.32
N SER A 43 -27.77 -4.40 -31.53
CA SER A 43 -27.03 -3.15 -31.32
C SER A 43 -26.63 -3.01 -29.84
N VAL A 44 -27.51 -3.24 -28.90
CA VAL A 44 -27.21 -3.22 -27.46
C VAL A 44 -26.20 -4.31 -27.06
N ALA A 45 -26.29 -5.51 -27.64
CA ALA A 45 -25.32 -6.58 -27.38
C ALA A 45 -23.91 -6.25 -27.92
N ALA A 46 -23.83 -5.69 -29.12
CA ALA A 46 -22.57 -5.26 -29.72
C ALA A 46 -21.89 -4.15 -28.89
N GLN A 47 -22.68 -3.25 -28.35
CA GLN A 47 -22.22 -2.17 -27.46
C GLN A 47 -21.71 -2.69 -26.12
N ALA A 48 -22.45 -3.60 -25.48
CA ALA A 48 -21.99 -4.23 -24.25
C ALA A 48 -20.67 -4.96 -24.45
N LEU A 49 -20.47 -5.59 -25.62
CA LEU A 49 -19.17 -6.18 -26.00
C LEU A 49 -18.09 -5.11 -26.20
N GLY A 50 -18.42 -3.96 -26.80
CA GLY A 50 -17.50 -2.83 -26.96
C GLY A 50 -17.04 -2.23 -25.62
N VAL A 51 -17.98 -1.99 -24.71
CA VAL A 51 -17.69 -1.52 -23.34
C VAL A 51 -16.82 -2.54 -22.59
N TYR A 52 -17.15 -3.83 -22.68
CA TYR A 52 -16.36 -4.89 -22.06
C TYR A 52 -14.95 -4.99 -22.68
N ALA A 53 -14.83 -4.87 -23.99
CA ALA A 53 -13.53 -4.86 -24.68
C ALA A 53 -12.67 -3.67 -24.24
N ALA A 54 -13.26 -2.48 -24.12
CA ALA A 54 -12.60 -1.28 -23.60
C ALA A 54 -12.12 -1.47 -22.17
N TYR A 55 -12.97 -2.02 -21.28
CA TYR A 55 -12.59 -2.40 -19.93
C TYR A 55 -11.40 -3.36 -19.88
N GLN A 56 -11.48 -4.46 -20.64
CA GLN A 56 -10.42 -5.48 -20.66
C GLN A 56 -9.10 -4.93 -21.25
N SER A 57 -9.18 -4.05 -22.24
CA SER A 57 -8.01 -3.41 -22.83
C SER A 57 -7.34 -2.47 -21.84
N ALA A 58 -8.11 -1.58 -21.20
CA ALA A 58 -7.60 -0.66 -20.18
C ALA A 58 -6.99 -1.40 -18.98
N LEU A 59 -7.69 -2.44 -18.49
CA LEU A 59 -7.20 -3.25 -17.38
C LEU A 59 -5.87 -3.94 -17.72
N ARG A 60 -5.78 -4.59 -18.90
CA ARG A 60 -4.54 -5.25 -19.35
C ARG A 60 -3.39 -4.26 -19.50
N THR A 61 -3.63 -3.10 -20.07
CA THR A 61 -2.62 -2.05 -20.26
C THR A 61 -2.06 -1.59 -18.93
N LEU A 62 -2.92 -1.29 -17.94
CA LEU A 62 -2.44 -0.84 -16.63
C LEU A 62 -1.86 -1.97 -15.77
N MET A 63 -2.34 -3.20 -15.92
CA MET A 63 -1.69 -4.35 -15.27
C MET A 63 -0.30 -4.62 -15.84
N ALA A 64 -0.11 -4.50 -17.16
CA ALA A 64 1.22 -4.59 -17.77
C ALA A 64 2.14 -3.45 -17.33
N TYR A 65 1.62 -2.22 -17.26
CA TYR A 65 2.32 -1.07 -16.70
C TYR A 65 2.73 -1.30 -15.24
N GLY A 66 1.82 -1.82 -14.42
CA GLY A 66 2.06 -2.11 -13.00
C GLY A 66 3.06 -3.24 -12.74
N ALA A 67 3.30 -4.10 -13.74
CA ALA A 67 4.25 -5.20 -13.68
C ALA A 67 5.64 -4.85 -14.26
N ASP A 68 5.82 -3.65 -14.78
CA ASP A 68 7.06 -3.21 -15.43
C ASP A 68 8.02 -2.55 -14.43
N PRO A 69 9.16 -3.18 -14.08
CA PRO A 69 10.14 -2.62 -13.14
C PRO A 69 10.74 -1.29 -13.62
N GLU A 70 10.93 -1.10 -14.92
CA GLU A 70 11.42 0.16 -15.45
C GLU A 70 10.41 1.29 -15.26
N GLN A 71 9.12 0.96 -15.32
CA GLN A 71 8.07 1.95 -15.05
C GLN A 71 8.02 2.34 -13.58
N GLN A 72 8.27 1.39 -12.65
CA GLN A 72 8.39 1.72 -11.22
C GLN A 72 9.49 2.76 -10.99
N VAL A 73 10.64 2.57 -11.62
CA VAL A 73 11.77 3.51 -11.56
C VAL A 73 11.41 4.85 -12.22
N ARG A 74 10.79 4.83 -13.39
CA ARG A 74 10.35 6.07 -14.08
C ARG A 74 9.38 6.88 -13.22
N ASN A 75 8.47 6.22 -12.52
CA ASN A 75 7.54 6.88 -11.61
C ASN A 75 8.28 7.56 -10.45
N ALA A 76 9.21 6.84 -9.81
CA ALA A 76 10.02 7.40 -8.73
C ALA A 76 10.87 8.59 -9.20
N LEU A 77 11.50 8.48 -10.39
CA LEU A 77 12.28 9.58 -10.98
C LEU A 77 11.43 10.79 -11.32
N ALA A 78 10.26 10.58 -11.92
CA ALA A 78 9.35 11.66 -12.28
C ALA A 78 8.84 12.40 -11.04
N ASP A 79 8.56 11.65 -9.98
CA ASP A 79 8.13 12.20 -8.70
C ASP A 79 9.23 13.06 -8.05
N VAL A 80 10.47 12.56 -8.01
CA VAL A 80 11.62 13.35 -7.55
C VAL A 80 11.85 14.59 -8.41
N GLN A 81 11.71 14.48 -9.71
CA GLN A 81 11.85 15.64 -10.61
C GLN A 81 10.77 16.69 -10.37
N ALA A 82 9.56 16.26 -10.03
CA ALA A 82 8.45 17.17 -9.77
C ALA A 82 8.51 17.81 -8.38
N ASN A 83 8.82 17.03 -7.35
CA ASN A 83 8.60 17.39 -5.95
C ASN A 83 9.89 17.51 -5.13
N GLY A 84 11.02 17.00 -5.63
CA GLY A 84 12.25 16.86 -4.87
C GLY A 84 12.20 15.69 -3.89
N LEU A 85 13.30 15.42 -3.22
CA LEU A 85 13.36 14.54 -2.05
C LEU A 85 13.26 15.37 -0.77
N ASP A 86 12.71 14.81 0.27
CA ASP A 86 12.86 15.39 1.61
C ASP A 86 14.30 15.17 2.10
N GLU A 87 14.88 16.18 2.76
CA GLU A 87 16.24 16.14 3.31
C GLU A 87 16.23 15.87 4.82
N ASN A 88 15.04 15.82 5.44
CA ASN A 88 14.92 15.61 6.89
C ASN A 88 15.04 14.12 7.21
N GLU A 89 16.13 13.75 7.87
CA GLU A 89 16.38 12.35 8.27
C GLU A 89 15.28 11.77 9.15
N ASN A 90 14.69 12.55 10.06
CA ASN A 90 13.63 12.07 10.95
C ASN A 90 12.36 11.70 10.16
N ASP A 91 11.98 12.55 9.19
CA ASP A 91 10.82 12.29 8.33
C ASP A 91 11.02 10.99 7.54
N ILE A 92 12.20 10.84 6.94
CA ILE A 92 12.57 9.67 6.14
C ILE A 92 12.64 8.41 6.99
N MET A 93 13.28 8.48 8.16
CA MET A 93 13.43 7.33 9.06
C MET A 93 12.08 6.87 9.62
N ALA A 94 11.16 7.79 9.93
CA ALA A 94 9.83 7.43 10.40
C ALA A 94 9.06 6.65 9.34
N VAL A 95 9.03 7.14 8.09
CA VAL A 95 8.40 6.45 6.97
C VAL A 95 9.07 5.09 6.70
N ASP A 96 10.41 5.03 6.73
CA ASP A 96 11.12 3.78 6.45
C ASP A 96 10.85 2.72 7.53
N ARG A 97 10.83 3.08 8.83
CA ARG A 97 10.44 2.15 9.91
C ARG A 97 9.03 1.61 9.72
N VAL A 98 8.08 2.50 9.43
CA VAL A 98 6.68 2.10 9.22
C VAL A 98 6.54 1.19 8.01
N MET A 99 7.10 1.57 6.86
CA MET A 99 6.99 0.79 5.63
C MET A 99 7.68 -0.58 5.75
N ARG A 100 8.84 -0.64 6.45
CA ARG A 100 9.48 -1.93 6.75
C ARG A 100 8.62 -2.80 7.64
N ALA A 101 8.01 -2.25 8.68
CA ALA A 101 7.11 -3.00 9.54
C ALA A 101 5.90 -3.53 8.75
N LEU A 102 5.26 -2.70 7.93
CA LEU A 102 4.12 -3.08 7.10
C LEU A 102 4.49 -4.16 6.07
N THR A 103 5.65 -4.04 5.42
CA THR A 103 6.07 -4.99 4.38
C THR A 103 6.58 -6.31 4.94
N GLN A 104 7.17 -6.33 6.14
CA GLN A 104 7.77 -7.52 6.73
C GLN A 104 6.81 -8.28 7.65
N LYS A 105 5.96 -7.58 8.40
CA LYS A 105 5.07 -8.15 9.41
C LYS A 105 3.60 -8.17 8.99
N GLY A 106 3.20 -7.27 8.08
CA GLY A 106 1.83 -7.23 7.59
C GLY A 106 1.46 -8.51 6.83
N ASN A 107 0.24 -9.01 7.06
CA ASN A 107 -0.22 -10.25 6.44
C ASN A 107 -0.92 -9.97 5.11
N TYR A 108 -0.18 -9.94 4.01
CA TYR A 108 -0.70 -9.73 2.66
C TYR A 108 -0.07 -10.65 1.63
N VAL A 109 -0.66 -10.72 0.46
CA VAL A 109 -0.16 -11.47 -0.69
C VAL A 109 -0.24 -10.60 -1.94
N LEU A 110 0.90 -10.36 -2.57
CA LEU A 110 0.95 -9.73 -3.88
C LEU A 110 0.49 -10.70 -4.96
N LYS A 111 -0.11 -10.17 -6.02
CA LYS A 111 -0.42 -10.98 -7.20
C LYS A 111 0.86 -11.40 -7.92
N PRO A 112 0.86 -12.49 -8.69
CA PRO A 112 2.07 -13.07 -9.28
C PRO A 112 2.93 -12.10 -10.09
N ASN A 113 2.30 -11.12 -10.75
CA ASN A 113 2.99 -10.14 -11.59
C ASN A 113 3.08 -8.75 -10.92
N SER A 114 2.74 -8.62 -9.65
CA SER A 114 2.91 -7.36 -8.92
C SER A 114 4.33 -7.21 -8.44
N LEU A 115 4.89 -6.01 -8.61
CA LEU A 115 6.20 -5.65 -8.11
C LEU A 115 6.18 -5.51 -6.57
N PRO A 116 7.30 -5.73 -5.89
CA PRO A 116 7.43 -5.41 -4.47
C PRO A 116 7.25 -3.90 -4.25
N PHE A 117 6.87 -3.53 -3.03
CA PHE A 117 6.74 -2.12 -2.66
C PHE A 117 8.09 -1.43 -2.60
N THR A 118 8.12 -0.24 -3.18
CA THR A 118 9.19 0.74 -3.02
C THR A 118 8.59 2.05 -2.55
N TRP A 119 9.33 2.89 -1.84
CA TRP A 119 8.83 4.16 -1.31
C TRP A 119 9.91 5.23 -1.23
N GLN A 120 9.51 6.48 -1.18
CA GLN A 120 10.38 7.60 -0.84
C GLN A 120 9.56 8.75 -0.26
N VAL A 121 10.25 9.62 0.51
CA VAL A 121 9.67 10.85 1.02
C VAL A 121 10.05 11.99 0.08
N THR A 122 9.03 12.67 -0.45
CA THR A 122 9.22 13.80 -1.37
C THR A 122 9.23 15.14 -0.63
N GLY A 123 9.79 16.14 -1.28
CA GLY A 123 9.84 17.51 -0.76
C GLY A 123 8.52 18.29 -0.82
N ASP A 124 7.40 17.66 -1.22
CA ASP A 124 6.10 18.31 -1.28
C ASP A 124 5.52 18.53 0.12
N ASN A 125 4.91 19.70 0.33
CA ASN A 125 4.29 20.09 1.61
C ASN A 125 2.81 19.73 1.71
N LEU A 126 2.20 19.16 0.67
CA LEU A 126 0.82 18.75 0.72
C LEU A 126 0.64 17.53 1.65
N PHE A 127 -0.47 17.52 2.38
CA PHE A 127 -0.89 16.36 3.17
C PHE A 127 -1.35 15.24 2.23
N ASN A 128 -0.42 14.44 1.71
CA ASN A 128 -0.74 13.37 0.78
C ASN A 128 0.31 12.26 0.78
N ALA A 129 -0.15 11.06 0.46
CA ALA A 129 0.66 9.94 -0.02
C ALA A 129 -0.09 9.28 -1.17
N SER A 130 0.58 8.54 -2.03
CA SER A 130 -0.06 7.83 -3.13
C SER A 130 0.68 6.55 -3.51
N CYS A 131 -0.06 5.50 -3.85
CA CYS A 131 0.49 4.27 -4.37
C CYS A 131 0.27 4.17 -5.88
N TYR A 132 1.35 4.18 -6.64
CA TYR A 132 1.32 3.99 -8.08
C TYR A 132 0.95 2.55 -8.46
N PRO A 133 0.42 2.31 -9.66
CA PRO A 133 0.11 0.93 -10.12
C PRO A 133 1.30 -0.03 -10.07
N THR A 134 2.52 0.49 -10.05
CA THR A 134 3.79 -0.25 -9.94
C THR A 134 4.20 -0.58 -8.51
N ASN A 135 3.35 -0.35 -7.50
CA ASN A 135 3.65 -0.46 -6.07
C ASN A 135 4.80 0.49 -5.60
N TYR A 136 5.05 1.57 -6.32
CA TYR A 136 5.82 2.68 -5.81
C TYR A 136 4.91 3.57 -4.94
N VAL A 137 5.32 3.83 -3.69
CA VAL A 137 4.60 4.69 -2.74
C VAL A 137 5.36 6.01 -2.61
N SER A 138 4.72 7.08 -3.06
CA SER A 138 5.17 8.46 -2.84
C SER A 138 4.60 8.96 -1.54
N VAL A 139 5.44 9.50 -0.66
CA VAL A 139 5.02 10.06 0.63
C VAL A 139 5.47 11.51 0.70
N ASN A 140 4.53 12.43 0.76
CA ASN A 140 4.88 13.84 0.89
C ASN A 140 5.36 14.15 2.30
N ARG A 141 6.43 14.96 2.44
CA ARG A 141 6.88 15.42 3.76
C ARG A 141 5.79 16.17 4.52
N GLY A 142 4.85 16.81 3.80
CA GLY A 142 3.70 17.48 4.40
C GLY A 142 2.85 16.51 5.22
N LEU A 143 2.57 15.31 4.72
CA LEU A 143 1.89 14.25 5.48
C LEU A 143 2.64 13.91 6.77
N VAL A 144 3.94 13.63 6.65
CA VAL A 144 4.77 13.18 7.78
C VAL A 144 4.79 14.23 8.89
N ARG A 145 4.92 15.50 8.53
CA ARG A 145 4.98 16.63 9.48
C ARG A 145 3.64 16.96 10.09
N VAL A 146 2.57 16.89 9.32
CA VAL A 146 1.21 17.13 9.82
C VAL A 146 0.79 16.02 10.78
N LEU A 147 1.22 14.78 10.58
CA LEU A 147 1.05 13.67 11.52
C LEU A 147 2.11 13.65 12.63
N HIS A 148 2.95 14.68 12.75
CA HIS A 148 3.96 14.84 13.80
C HIS A 148 4.85 13.61 14.01
N LEU A 149 5.21 12.89 12.93
CA LEU A 149 5.98 11.65 12.98
C LEU A 149 5.31 10.51 13.77
N ASN A 150 4.00 10.59 14.01
CA ASN A 150 3.27 9.54 14.70
C ASN A 150 3.20 8.28 13.84
N GLU A 151 3.92 7.23 14.25
CA GLU A 151 4.07 6.01 13.45
C GLU A 151 2.75 5.22 13.32
N ASP A 152 1.84 5.30 14.29
CA ASP A 152 0.53 4.64 14.22
C ASP A 152 -0.38 5.29 13.17
N GLU A 153 -0.36 6.61 13.09
CA GLU A 153 -1.10 7.38 12.09
C GLU A 153 -0.46 7.27 10.70
N LEU A 154 0.88 7.31 10.63
CA LEU A 154 1.61 7.03 9.38
C LEU A 154 1.33 5.61 8.88
N ALA A 155 1.31 4.60 9.75
CA ALA A 155 1.01 3.23 9.38
C ALA A 155 -0.42 3.07 8.85
N ALA A 156 -1.36 3.85 9.38
CA ALA A 156 -2.73 3.87 8.88
C ALA A 156 -2.78 4.36 7.43
N VAL A 157 -2.16 5.51 7.13
CA VAL A 157 -2.15 6.09 5.78
C VAL A 157 -1.33 5.20 4.82
N LEU A 158 -0.13 4.79 5.22
CA LEU A 158 0.73 3.98 4.35
C LEU A 158 0.16 2.56 4.13
N GLY A 159 -0.49 1.98 5.12
CA GLY A 159 -1.22 0.72 4.98
C GLY A 159 -2.42 0.82 4.03
N HIS A 160 -3.13 1.95 4.06
CA HIS A 160 -4.18 2.28 3.11
C HIS A 160 -3.63 2.36 1.69
N GLU A 161 -2.55 3.11 1.46
CA GLU A 161 -1.88 3.22 0.16
C GLU A 161 -1.36 1.86 -0.34
N MET A 162 -0.72 1.08 0.52
CA MET A 162 -0.29 -0.27 0.17
C MET A 162 -1.46 -1.15 -0.24
N THR A 163 -2.64 -0.99 0.37
CA THR A 163 -3.83 -1.77 0.01
C THR A 163 -4.30 -1.43 -1.40
N HIS A 164 -4.21 -0.17 -1.84
CA HIS A 164 -4.47 0.19 -3.24
C HIS A 164 -3.57 -0.60 -4.20
N GLY A 165 -2.28 -0.74 -3.89
CA GLY A 165 -1.34 -1.54 -4.66
C GLY A 165 -1.66 -3.04 -4.62
N ILE A 166 -1.87 -3.61 -3.43
CA ILE A 166 -2.21 -5.03 -3.22
C ILE A 166 -3.47 -5.41 -4.00
N ARG A 167 -4.48 -4.57 -3.97
CA ARG A 167 -5.77 -4.76 -4.64
C ARG A 167 -5.76 -4.35 -6.10
N GLN A 168 -4.72 -3.63 -6.54
CA GLN A 168 -4.60 -3.05 -7.89
C GLN A 168 -5.79 -2.13 -8.22
N HIS A 169 -6.17 -1.27 -7.25
CA HIS A 169 -7.32 -0.37 -7.39
C HIS A 169 -7.14 0.57 -8.58
N ALA A 170 -5.99 1.21 -8.72
CA ALA A 170 -5.71 2.13 -9.82
C ALA A 170 -5.99 1.51 -11.21
N ALA A 171 -5.56 0.27 -11.44
CA ALA A 171 -5.82 -0.41 -12.72
C ALA A 171 -7.30 -0.77 -12.91
N LYS A 172 -7.94 -1.26 -11.86
CA LYS A 172 -9.35 -1.67 -11.91
C LYS A 172 -10.29 -0.48 -12.02
N ASP A 173 -10.03 0.57 -11.27
CA ASP A 173 -10.92 1.73 -11.21
C ASP A 173 -10.79 2.57 -12.47
N TYR A 174 -9.58 2.72 -13.01
CA TYR A 174 -9.38 3.31 -14.33
C TYR A 174 -10.11 2.50 -15.43
N ALA A 175 -9.99 1.17 -15.43
CA ALA A 175 -10.68 0.33 -16.40
C ALA A 175 -12.21 0.46 -16.29
N LYS A 176 -12.75 0.52 -15.06
CA LYS A 176 -14.20 0.77 -14.82
C LYS A 176 -14.60 2.17 -15.29
N ALA A 177 -13.77 3.19 -15.02
CA ALA A 177 -14.02 4.56 -15.46
C ALA A 177 -14.04 4.68 -16.99
N VAL A 178 -13.09 4.05 -17.67
CA VAL A 178 -13.06 3.96 -19.14
C VAL A 178 -14.34 3.29 -19.67
N ALA A 179 -14.73 2.16 -19.07
CA ALA A 179 -15.96 1.46 -19.47
C ALA A 179 -17.22 2.30 -19.26
N ALA A 180 -17.32 2.98 -18.12
CA ALA A 180 -18.45 3.86 -17.80
C ALA A 180 -18.53 5.05 -18.77
N TYR A 181 -17.40 5.69 -19.05
CA TYR A 181 -17.31 6.80 -19.99
C TYR A 181 -17.70 6.36 -21.42
N TYR A 182 -17.20 5.22 -21.87
CA TYR A 182 -17.55 4.65 -23.18
C TYR A 182 -19.06 4.38 -23.29
N GLY A 183 -19.63 3.77 -22.26
CA GLY A 183 -21.07 3.48 -22.21
C GLY A 183 -21.93 4.74 -22.27
N MET A 184 -21.58 5.75 -21.45
CA MET A 184 -22.33 7.02 -21.42
C MET A 184 -22.16 7.84 -22.70
N SER A 185 -20.95 7.92 -23.24
CA SER A 185 -20.66 8.62 -24.49
C SER A 185 -21.44 8.02 -25.65
N PHE A 186 -21.53 6.68 -25.70
CA PHE A 186 -22.29 5.99 -26.73
C PHE A 186 -23.78 6.30 -26.64
N LEU A 187 -24.38 6.20 -25.42
CA LEU A 187 -25.81 6.54 -25.21
C LEU A 187 -26.08 7.99 -25.61
N ASN A 188 -25.17 8.90 -25.31
CA ASN A 188 -25.33 10.29 -25.71
C ASN A 188 -25.24 10.49 -27.22
N MET A 189 -24.31 9.81 -27.91
CA MET A 189 -24.21 9.87 -29.39
C MET A 189 -25.45 9.31 -30.07
N GLN A 190 -26.04 8.25 -29.54
CA GLN A 190 -27.19 7.59 -30.17
C GLN A 190 -28.52 8.31 -29.90
N TYR A 191 -28.66 8.91 -28.71
CA TYR A 191 -29.95 9.45 -28.26
C TYR A 191 -29.95 10.96 -28.01
N GLY A 192 -28.77 11.62 -28.04
CA GLY A 192 -28.63 13.07 -27.84
C GLY A 192 -29.18 13.55 -26.49
N LEU A 193 -28.96 12.76 -25.42
CA LEU A 193 -29.66 12.92 -24.15
C LEU A 193 -29.28 14.19 -23.39
N MET A 194 -28.04 14.65 -23.55
CA MET A 194 -27.53 15.85 -22.86
C MET A 194 -26.31 16.44 -23.56
N ASP A 195 -25.97 17.69 -23.21
CA ASP A 195 -24.72 18.29 -23.68
C ASP A 195 -23.48 17.61 -23.06
N TRP A 196 -22.33 17.75 -23.74
CA TRP A 196 -21.09 17.07 -23.33
C TRP A 196 -20.57 17.51 -21.97
N ASN A 197 -20.81 18.75 -21.55
CA ASN A 197 -20.36 19.25 -20.24
C ASN A 197 -21.15 18.59 -19.10
N LYS A 198 -22.47 18.45 -19.27
CA LYS A 198 -23.33 17.72 -18.31
C LYS A 198 -23.01 16.24 -18.28
N LEU A 199 -22.71 15.64 -19.44
CA LEU A 199 -22.29 14.24 -19.51
C LEU A 199 -20.98 14.02 -18.75
N ASN A 200 -19.99 14.89 -18.96
CA ASN A 200 -18.70 14.80 -18.26
C ASN A 200 -18.86 15.00 -16.75
N GLY A 201 -19.68 15.95 -16.31
CA GLY A 201 -19.99 16.15 -14.89
C GLY A 201 -20.67 14.93 -14.26
N LEU A 202 -21.68 14.36 -14.94
CA LEU A 202 -22.37 13.15 -14.47
C LEU A 202 -21.44 11.93 -14.45
N ALA A 203 -20.56 11.81 -15.46
CA ALA A 203 -19.55 10.76 -15.51
C ALA A 203 -18.57 10.88 -14.34
N GLY A 204 -18.06 12.09 -14.06
CA GLY A 204 -17.17 12.35 -12.94
C GLY A 204 -17.81 11.98 -11.59
N TYR A 205 -19.03 12.45 -11.35
CA TYR A 205 -19.77 12.11 -10.11
C TYR A 205 -20.02 10.61 -9.97
N SER A 206 -20.44 9.93 -11.06
CA SER A 206 -20.67 8.49 -11.04
C SER A 206 -19.40 7.69 -10.80
N ILE A 207 -18.26 8.13 -11.34
CA ILE A 207 -16.95 7.52 -11.12
C ILE A 207 -16.55 7.69 -9.65
N ALA A 208 -16.60 8.91 -9.11
CA ALA A 208 -16.24 9.17 -7.72
C ALA A 208 -17.07 8.29 -6.76
N LYS A 209 -18.40 8.32 -6.88
CA LYS A 209 -19.28 7.64 -5.93
C LYS A 209 -19.36 6.13 -6.08
N ASN A 210 -19.34 5.60 -7.31
CA ASN A 210 -19.61 4.19 -7.57
C ASN A 210 -18.35 3.37 -7.89
N ILE A 211 -17.22 4.01 -8.14
CA ILE A 211 -15.96 3.36 -8.49
C ILE A 211 -14.90 3.64 -7.44
N THR A 212 -14.60 4.90 -7.17
CA THR A 212 -13.52 5.28 -6.25
C THR A 212 -13.88 4.98 -4.80
N LEU A 213 -15.03 5.43 -4.31
CA LEU A 213 -15.42 5.28 -2.91
C LEU A 213 -15.48 3.82 -2.40
N PRO A 214 -15.99 2.81 -3.14
CA PRO A 214 -15.86 1.42 -2.73
C PRO A 214 -14.42 0.93 -2.59
N SER A 215 -13.50 1.42 -3.44
CA SER A 215 -12.07 1.10 -3.37
C SER A 215 -11.42 1.75 -2.16
N GLU A 216 -11.85 2.96 -1.78
CA GLU A 216 -11.42 3.63 -0.54
C GLU A 216 -11.81 2.82 0.71
N TYR A 217 -13.07 2.34 0.76
CA TYR A 217 -13.52 1.51 1.88
C TYR A 217 -12.80 0.16 1.94
N GLU A 218 -12.44 -0.42 0.80
CA GLU A 218 -11.60 -1.63 0.75
C GLU A 218 -10.16 -1.31 1.19
N ALA A 219 -9.63 -0.15 0.82
CA ALA A 219 -8.30 0.30 1.21
C ALA A 219 -8.22 0.60 2.72
N ASP A 220 -9.24 1.25 3.29
CA ASP A 220 -9.36 1.47 4.74
C ASP A 220 -9.36 0.15 5.51
N ALA A 221 -10.18 -0.81 5.08
CA ALA A 221 -10.28 -2.11 5.73
C ALA A 221 -8.98 -2.93 5.58
N GLY A 222 -8.35 -2.89 4.42
CA GLY A 222 -7.09 -3.58 4.16
C GLY A 222 -5.93 -2.93 4.92
N GLY A 223 -5.84 -1.61 4.91
CA GLY A 223 -4.84 -0.84 5.64
C GLY A 223 -4.92 -1.03 7.14
N PHE A 224 -6.14 -0.99 7.69
CA PHE A 224 -6.38 -1.29 9.11
C PHE A 224 -5.81 -2.65 9.51
N ARG A 225 -6.11 -3.69 8.73
CA ARG A 225 -5.60 -5.05 9.00
C ARG A 225 -4.10 -5.14 8.84
N LEU A 226 -3.57 -4.55 7.78
CA LEU A 226 -2.14 -4.59 7.49
C LEU A 226 -1.32 -3.96 8.62
N MET A 227 -1.76 -2.79 9.14
CA MET A 227 -1.07 -2.11 10.22
C MET A 227 -1.25 -2.81 11.58
N THR A 228 -2.43 -3.35 11.88
CA THR A 228 -2.65 -4.09 13.13
C THR A 228 -1.88 -5.40 13.15
N ASP A 229 -1.81 -6.14 12.04
CA ASP A 229 -0.94 -7.31 11.89
C ASP A 229 0.55 -6.96 12.06
N ALA A 230 0.97 -5.76 11.64
CA ALA A 230 2.32 -5.25 11.85
C ALA A 230 2.59 -4.77 13.29
N GLY A 231 1.57 -4.71 14.14
CA GLY A 231 1.66 -4.40 15.57
C GLY A 231 1.34 -2.95 15.93
N PHE A 232 0.94 -2.12 14.96
CA PHE A 232 0.55 -0.73 15.21
C PHE A 232 -0.78 -0.60 15.94
N ASN A 233 -1.01 0.57 16.51
CA ASN A 233 -2.20 0.90 17.30
C ASN A 233 -3.46 0.99 16.40
N PRO A 234 -4.51 0.19 16.65
CA PRO A 234 -5.74 0.21 15.87
C PRO A 234 -6.54 1.53 15.95
N GLY A 235 -6.17 2.43 16.84
CA GLY A 235 -6.73 3.79 16.90
C GLY A 235 -6.12 4.75 15.90
N GLY A 236 -4.93 4.44 15.35
CA GLY A 236 -4.21 5.28 14.39
C GLY A 236 -5.03 5.69 13.17
N PRO A 237 -5.81 4.80 12.53
CA PRO A 237 -6.61 5.16 11.37
C PRO A 237 -7.68 6.23 11.63
N ALA A 238 -8.41 6.10 12.74
CA ALA A 238 -9.41 7.10 13.11
C ALA A 238 -8.76 8.42 13.55
N ALA A 239 -7.60 8.36 14.24
CA ALA A 239 -6.80 9.52 14.61
C ALA A 239 -6.29 10.26 13.37
N ALA A 240 -5.70 9.56 12.39
CA ALA A 240 -5.23 10.14 11.15
C ALA A 240 -6.36 10.84 10.36
N MET A 241 -7.55 10.24 10.32
CA MET A 241 -8.72 10.86 9.69
C MET A 241 -9.18 12.11 10.45
N ALA A 242 -9.16 12.09 11.78
CA ALA A 242 -9.48 13.26 12.60
C ALA A 242 -8.48 14.40 12.36
N ARG A 243 -7.18 14.09 12.28
CA ARG A 243 -6.11 15.04 11.95
C ARG A 243 -6.27 15.62 10.54
N MET A 244 -6.53 14.74 9.56
CA MET A 244 -6.78 15.15 8.18
C MET A 244 -7.97 16.13 8.11
N ALA A 245 -9.08 15.81 8.79
CA ALA A 245 -10.26 16.67 8.83
C ALA A 245 -9.94 18.04 9.45
N TYR A 246 -9.15 18.06 10.53
CA TYR A 246 -8.70 19.31 11.15
C TYR A 246 -7.80 20.12 10.20
N TYR A 247 -6.80 19.48 9.60
CA TYR A 247 -5.87 20.11 8.65
C TYR A 247 -6.61 20.75 7.48
N MET A 248 -7.52 20.01 6.84
CA MET A 248 -8.32 20.51 5.72
C MET A 248 -9.25 21.66 6.14
N THR A 249 -9.74 21.65 7.38
CA THR A 249 -10.68 22.69 7.85
C THR A 249 -9.98 23.98 8.25
N TYR A 250 -8.85 23.91 8.90
CA TYR A 250 -8.26 25.06 9.59
C TYR A 250 -6.89 25.50 9.04
N GLU A 251 -6.11 24.58 8.46
CA GLU A 251 -4.74 24.88 8.06
C GLU A 251 -4.57 25.14 6.55
N THR A 252 -5.48 24.64 5.70
CA THR A 252 -5.38 24.83 4.24
C THR A 252 -6.18 26.00 3.70
N ARG A 253 -7.01 26.63 4.52
CA ARG A 253 -7.88 27.73 4.07
C ARG A 253 -7.12 29.04 3.91
N ASP A 254 -7.14 29.56 2.71
CA ASP A 254 -6.99 30.98 2.46
C ASP A 254 -8.22 31.70 3.07
N THR A 255 -7.98 32.64 3.97
CA THR A 255 -8.85 33.15 5.05
C THR A 255 -10.13 33.89 4.63
N ASN A 256 -10.70 33.67 3.46
CA ASN A 256 -11.78 34.51 2.91
C ASN A 256 -13.17 33.87 2.72
N GLU A 257 -13.39 32.61 3.03
CA GLU A 257 -14.74 32.02 2.99
C GLU A 257 -15.02 31.16 4.21
N TYR A 258 -15.92 31.63 5.05
CA TYR A 258 -16.45 30.93 6.22
C TYR A 258 -17.50 29.92 5.73
N GLU A 259 -17.13 28.70 5.43
CA GLU A 259 -18.09 27.63 5.28
C GLU A 259 -18.25 26.86 6.59
N ASP A 260 -19.51 26.53 6.90
CA ASP A 260 -19.94 25.78 8.07
C ASP A 260 -19.15 24.46 8.19
N PRO A 261 -18.40 24.24 9.30
CA PRO A 261 -17.65 23.00 9.53
C PRO A 261 -18.51 21.73 9.44
N ASP A 262 -19.83 21.84 9.66
CA ASP A 262 -20.76 20.73 9.56
C ASP A 262 -21.18 20.41 8.10
N LYS A 263 -20.85 21.29 7.15
CA LYS A 263 -21.07 21.09 5.71
C LYS A 263 -19.87 20.54 4.95
N ILE A 264 -18.70 20.40 5.57
CA ILE A 264 -17.49 19.80 4.97
C ILE A 264 -17.65 18.28 4.86
N GLY A 265 -18.77 17.82 4.37
CA GLY A 265 -19.09 16.40 4.24
C GLY A 265 -19.16 15.89 2.80
N GLU A 266 -19.03 16.80 1.83
CA GLU A 266 -19.13 16.44 0.42
C GLU A 266 -17.83 16.79 -0.30
N ASP A 267 -16.75 16.12 0.08
CA ASP A 267 -15.46 16.17 -0.61
C ASP A 267 -15.53 15.27 -1.87
N ASN A 268 -16.45 15.62 -2.77
CA ASN A 268 -16.73 14.85 -3.99
C ASN A 268 -15.65 15.01 -5.07
N LEU A 269 -14.63 15.84 -4.84
CA LEU A 269 -13.56 16.15 -5.79
C LEU A 269 -12.18 15.77 -5.26
N SER A 270 -12.08 15.25 -4.03
CA SER A 270 -10.86 14.72 -3.45
C SER A 270 -10.55 13.34 -4.01
N ASP A 271 -9.27 13.01 -4.06
CA ASP A 271 -8.81 11.64 -4.38
C ASP A 271 -9.30 10.63 -3.31
N HIS A 272 -9.63 11.11 -2.09
CA HIS A 272 -10.07 10.32 -0.93
C HIS A 272 -11.34 10.90 -0.28
N PRO A 273 -12.52 10.70 -0.87
CA PRO A 273 -13.77 11.34 -0.42
C PRO A 273 -14.30 10.80 0.91
N GLU A 274 -15.23 11.56 1.52
CA GLU A 274 -16.03 11.20 2.72
C GLU A 274 -15.20 10.98 4.01
N THR A 275 -14.23 11.86 4.32
CA THR A 275 -13.32 11.75 5.47
C THR A 275 -14.04 11.47 6.81
N ARG A 276 -15.14 12.14 7.13
CA ARG A 276 -15.89 11.93 8.39
C ARG A 276 -16.56 10.56 8.48
N LEU A 277 -17.12 10.08 7.36
CA LEU A 277 -17.72 8.74 7.32
C LEU A 277 -16.66 7.66 7.43
N ARG A 278 -15.53 7.86 6.78
CA ARG A 278 -14.36 6.97 6.88
C ARG A 278 -13.81 6.94 8.30
N GLU A 279 -13.65 8.11 8.95
CA GLU A 279 -13.25 8.21 10.36
C GLU A 279 -14.16 7.33 11.26
N LYS A 280 -15.48 7.50 11.12
CA LYS A 280 -16.44 6.71 11.90
C LYS A 280 -16.30 5.21 11.64
N ARG A 281 -16.17 4.79 10.38
CA ARG A 281 -16.00 3.37 10.01
C ARG A 281 -14.71 2.79 10.60
N LEU A 282 -13.63 3.55 10.59
CA LEU A 282 -12.35 3.14 11.17
C LEU A 282 -12.41 3.04 12.69
N ALA A 283 -13.15 3.95 13.35
CA ALA A 283 -13.45 3.85 14.78
C ALA A 283 -14.31 2.61 15.11
N ASP A 284 -15.33 2.29 14.28
CA ASP A 284 -16.12 1.07 14.41
C ASP A 284 -15.25 -0.20 14.21
N MET A 285 -14.28 -0.16 13.32
CA MET A 285 -13.31 -1.26 13.10
C MET A 285 -12.38 -1.42 14.30
N MET A 286 -11.86 -0.33 14.89
CA MET A 286 -11.08 -0.36 16.13
C MET A 286 -11.89 -0.98 17.26
N THR A 287 -13.15 -0.59 17.42
CA THR A 287 -14.06 -1.17 18.41
C THR A 287 -14.24 -2.67 18.21
N ALA A 288 -14.52 -3.09 16.98
CA ALA A 288 -14.68 -4.51 16.63
C ALA A 288 -13.38 -5.32 16.86
N TYR A 289 -12.21 -4.73 16.58
CA TYR A 289 -10.90 -5.32 16.83
C TYR A 289 -10.70 -5.61 18.33
N GLY A 290 -11.13 -4.72 19.20
CA GLY A 290 -11.14 -4.88 20.66
C GLY A 290 -12.34 -5.65 21.21
N ALA A 291 -12.90 -6.60 20.46
CA ALA A 291 -14.05 -7.43 20.84
C ALA A 291 -15.35 -6.64 21.15
N GLY A 292 -15.41 -5.38 20.74
CA GLY A 292 -16.57 -4.51 20.94
C GLY A 292 -16.55 -3.70 22.23
N HIS A 293 -15.52 -3.84 23.07
CA HIS A 293 -15.49 -3.23 24.40
C HIS A 293 -15.17 -1.74 24.39
N VAL A 294 -14.33 -1.27 23.47
CA VAL A 294 -13.79 0.09 23.54
C VAL A 294 -14.43 0.99 22.49
N THR A 295 -14.98 2.11 22.93
CA THR A 295 -15.58 3.14 22.06
C THR A 295 -15.06 4.52 22.41
N VAL A 296 -15.15 5.46 21.47
CA VAL A 296 -14.94 6.89 21.68
C VAL A 296 -16.26 7.61 21.48
N GLU A 297 -16.78 8.21 22.55
CA GLU A 297 -18.03 8.96 22.53
C GLU A 297 -17.78 10.46 22.48
N SER A 298 -18.63 11.19 21.75
CA SER A 298 -18.51 12.64 21.58
C SER A 298 -17.10 13.12 21.14
N GLY A 299 -16.38 12.24 20.44
CA GLY A 299 -15.05 12.51 19.89
C GLY A 299 -13.91 12.58 20.91
N LYS A 300 -14.17 12.47 22.21
CA LYS A 300 -13.12 12.65 23.24
C LYS A 300 -13.29 11.82 24.50
N THR A 301 -14.41 11.13 24.67
CA THR A 301 -14.64 10.29 25.87
C THR A 301 -14.40 8.83 25.50
N VAL A 302 -13.36 8.24 26.07
CA VAL A 302 -13.07 6.81 25.94
C VAL A 302 -13.91 6.03 26.90
N CYS A 303 -14.68 5.07 26.40
CA CYS A 303 -15.58 4.22 27.17
C CYS A 303 -15.20 2.75 27.06
N ILE A 304 -15.47 1.97 28.11
CA ILE A 304 -15.44 0.51 28.10
C ILE A 304 -16.86 0.01 28.39
N ASP A 305 -17.44 -0.75 27.45
CA ASP A 305 -18.84 -1.21 27.48
C ASP A 305 -19.83 -0.06 27.73
N GLY A 306 -19.65 1.06 27.02
CA GLY A 306 -20.47 2.27 27.13
C GLY A 306 -20.30 3.04 28.43
N ARG A 307 -19.42 2.61 29.34
CA ARG A 307 -19.11 3.31 30.58
C ARG A 307 -17.86 4.17 30.43
N PRO A 308 -17.93 5.47 30.75
CA PRO A 308 -16.81 6.38 30.55
C PRO A 308 -15.64 6.01 31.49
N LEU A 309 -14.48 5.76 30.88
CA LEU A 309 -13.21 5.61 31.59
C LEU A 309 -12.57 6.98 31.80
N LEU A 310 -12.42 7.75 30.71
CA LEU A 310 -11.81 9.07 30.75
C LEU A 310 -12.36 9.96 29.61
N THR A 311 -12.34 11.26 29.85
CA THR A 311 -12.51 12.26 28.82
C THR A 311 -11.15 12.90 28.55
N VAL A 312 -10.70 12.89 27.31
CA VAL A 312 -9.44 13.51 26.89
C VAL A 312 -9.62 15.02 26.87
N ASP A 313 -8.86 15.72 27.71
CA ASP A 313 -8.88 17.16 27.88
C ASP A 313 -7.49 17.80 27.69
N TRP A 314 -6.54 17.04 27.15
CA TRP A 314 -5.19 17.51 26.88
C TRP A 314 -4.87 17.49 25.39
N THR A 315 -4.01 18.41 24.99
CA THR A 315 -3.40 18.49 23.66
C THR A 315 -1.89 18.28 23.76
N ASN A 316 -1.30 17.69 22.75
CA ASN A 316 0.14 17.49 22.65
C ASN A 316 0.80 18.59 21.81
N TYR A 317 0.00 19.38 21.11
CA TYR A 317 0.40 20.38 20.14
C TYR A 317 -0.32 21.72 20.43
N ASP A 318 -0.08 22.70 19.63
CA ASP A 318 -0.67 24.05 19.71
C ASP A 318 -2.08 24.14 19.11
N TYR A 319 -2.65 23.03 18.70
CA TYR A 319 -4.04 22.91 18.22
C TYR A 319 -4.82 21.84 19.03
N ASP A 320 -6.15 21.84 18.87
CA ASP A 320 -7.02 20.85 19.54
C ASP A 320 -6.92 19.47 18.87
N ASN A 321 -6.04 18.63 19.42
CA ASN A 321 -5.91 17.22 19.04
C ASN A 321 -6.50 16.24 20.07
N THR A 322 -7.46 16.70 20.88
CA THR A 322 -8.11 15.84 21.89
C THR A 322 -8.78 14.62 21.26
N LYS A 323 -9.34 14.76 20.07
CA LYS A 323 -9.99 13.69 19.33
C LYS A 323 -9.00 12.62 18.85
N GLU A 324 -7.87 13.04 18.29
CA GLU A 324 -6.76 12.16 17.91
C GLU A 324 -6.26 11.36 19.11
N ASN A 325 -5.97 12.07 20.20
CA ASN A 325 -5.54 11.44 21.46
C ASN A 325 -6.56 10.44 21.99
N ALA A 326 -7.87 10.74 21.89
CA ALA A 326 -8.91 9.82 22.34
C ALA A 326 -8.92 8.52 21.53
N TYR A 327 -8.78 8.60 20.20
CA TYR A 327 -8.68 7.41 19.35
C TYR A 327 -7.42 6.59 19.63
N LEU A 328 -6.28 7.25 19.82
CA LEU A 328 -5.03 6.54 20.13
C LEU A 328 -5.08 5.85 21.51
N VAL A 329 -5.69 6.48 22.50
CA VAL A 329 -5.92 5.85 23.82
C VAL A 329 -6.89 4.66 23.69
N ALA A 330 -8.00 4.86 22.99
CA ALA A 330 -8.99 3.80 22.77
C ALA A 330 -8.39 2.63 21.98
N GLY A 331 -7.58 2.92 20.98
CA GLY A 331 -6.88 1.90 20.19
C GLY A 331 -5.91 1.05 21.02
N GLY A 332 -5.13 1.69 21.91
CA GLY A 332 -4.28 0.97 22.84
C GLY A 332 -5.06 -0.01 23.73
N LEU A 333 -6.22 0.43 24.26
CA LEU A 333 -7.13 -0.43 25.02
C LEU A 333 -7.75 -1.53 24.15
N ALA A 334 -8.20 -1.21 22.94
CA ALA A 334 -8.76 -2.19 22.01
C ALA A 334 -7.72 -3.27 21.66
N LYS A 335 -6.46 -2.87 21.44
CA LYS A 335 -5.36 -3.81 21.23
C LYS A 335 -5.13 -4.71 22.43
N ALA A 336 -5.17 -4.17 23.64
CA ALA A 336 -5.04 -4.96 24.86
C ALA A 336 -6.17 -5.99 25.01
N PHE A 337 -7.41 -5.62 24.70
CA PHE A 337 -8.53 -6.57 24.65
C PHE A 337 -8.37 -7.63 23.55
N HIS A 338 -7.83 -7.26 22.38
CA HIS A 338 -7.57 -8.18 21.28
C HIS A 338 -6.51 -9.22 21.64
N ASP A 339 -5.40 -8.78 22.19
CA ASP A 339 -4.22 -9.60 22.45
C ASP A 339 -4.40 -10.52 23.67
N ASN A 340 -5.40 -10.27 24.54
CA ASN A 340 -5.62 -11.01 25.77
C ASN A 340 -7.00 -11.64 25.83
N ASP A 341 -7.03 -12.96 25.99
CA ASP A 341 -8.27 -13.74 26.10
C ASP A 341 -8.93 -13.62 27.48
N THR A 342 -8.17 -13.24 28.50
CA THR A 342 -8.62 -13.16 29.91
C THR A 342 -7.99 -11.96 30.58
N MET A 343 -8.58 -11.56 31.68
CA MET A 343 -8.04 -10.50 32.52
C MET A 343 -6.66 -10.82 33.10
N GLU A 344 -6.28 -12.10 33.23
CA GLU A 344 -4.98 -12.53 33.75
C GLU A 344 -3.81 -12.02 32.89
N GLY A 345 -4.05 -11.80 31.60
CA GLY A 345 -3.09 -11.19 30.71
C GLY A 345 -2.88 -9.69 30.94
N TRP A 346 -3.71 -8.99 31.72
CA TRP A 346 -3.56 -7.56 31.97
C TRP A 346 -2.70 -7.29 33.19
N HIS A 347 -1.75 -6.37 33.05
CA HIS A 347 -0.92 -5.90 34.16
C HIS A 347 -1.35 -4.49 34.57
N PHE A 348 -1.85 -4.37 35.79
CA PHE A 348 -2.31 -3.11 36.38
C PHE A 348 -1.33 -2.66 37.45
N GLY A 349 -0.27 -1.96 37.08
CA GLY A 349 0.74 -1.47 38.01
C GLY A 349 1.19 -0.05 37.68
N THR A 350 2.13 0.46 38.49
CA THR A 350 2.76 1.76 38.28
C THR A 350 4.19 1.69 37.77
N GLY A 351 4.73 0.48 37.63
CA GLY A 351 6.06 0.24 37.04
C GLY A 351 6.11 0.44 35.54
N GLU A 352 7.28 0.71 34.97
CA GLU A 352 7.43 0.88 33.51
C GLU A 352 7.02 -0.36 32.72
N SER A 353 7.12 -1.56 33.30
CA SER A 353 6.72 -2.83 32.70
C SER A 353 5.25 -3.20 32.94
N ASP A 354 4.54 -2.50 33.82
CA ASP A 354 3.24 -2.93 34.37
C ASP A 354 2.05 -2.29 33.66
N TYR A 355 2.26 -1.42 32.70
CA TYR A 355 1.17 -0.78 31.99
C TYR A 355 0.71 -1.58 30.80
N LEU A 356 -0.56 -1.97 30.90
CA LEU A 356 -1.32 -2.47 29.76
C LEU A 356 -0.49 -3.36 28.83
N MET A 357 0.03 -4.45 29.40
CA MET A 357 0.49 -5.56 28.62
C MET A 357 1.72 -5.37 27.75
N GLY A 358 2.88 -5.22 28.30
CA GLY A 358 4.16 -5.57 27.68
C GLY A 358 4.47 -5.06 26.27
N ALA A 359 3.51 -4.49 25.59
CA ALA A 359 3.66 -3.82 24.31
C ALA A 359 3.26 -2.37 24.49
N ALA A 360 4.14 -1.47 24.15
CA ALA A 360 3.96 -0.04 24.02
C ALA A 360 2.75 0.54 24.77
N VAL A 361 2.94 0.76 26.05
CA VAL A 361 2.02 1.57 26.87
C VAL A 361 1.83 2.89 26.18
N TYR A 362 0.61 3.18 25.77
CA TYR A 362 0.31 4.49 25.24
C TYR A 362 0.54 5.55 26.35
N GLN A 363 1.62 6.32 26.23
CA GLN A 363 2.09 7.23 27.29
C GLN A 363 1.03 8.22 27.81
N PRO A 364 0.12 8.77 26.99
CA PRO A 364 -0.99 9.60 27.47
C PRO A 364 -1.92 8.87 28.43
N LEU A 365 -2.22 7.58 28.23
CA LEU A 365 -3.04 6.80 29.15
C LEU A 365 -2.30 6.59 30.48
N LYS A 366 -1.02 6.27 30.44
CA LYS A 366 -0.16 6.17 31.61
C LYS A 366 -0.20 7.47 32.42
N ALA A 367 0.12 8.58 31.79
CA ALA A 367 0.13 9.90 32.43
C ALA A 367 -1.24 10.26 33.01
N PHE A 368 -2.35 9.90 32.35
CA PHE A 368 -3.69 10.10 32.84
C PHE A 368 -3.96 9.26 34.09
N VAL A 369 -3.67 7.96 34.08
CA VAL A 369 -3.87 7.05 35.24
C VAL A 369 -3.02 7.51 36.42
N GLU A 370 -1.77 7.86 36.19
CA GLU A 370 -0.86 8.36 37.25
C GLU A 370 -1.38 9.65 37.86
N ARG A 371 -1.84 10.60 37.04
CA ARG A 371 -2.34 11.90 37.50
C ARG A 371 -3.69 11.82 38.18
N THR A 372 -4.59 10.95 37.75
CA THR A 372 -5.98 10.88 38.23
C THR A 372 -6.21 9.80 39.28
N GLY A 373 -5.28 8.85 39.45
CA GLY A 373 -5.43 7.70 40.32
C GLY A 373 -6.53 6.72 39.92
N ARG A 374 -7.04 6.77 38.69
CA ARG A 374 -8.16 5.95 38.19
C ARG A 374 -7.79 4.52 37.77
N LEU A 375 -6.67 3.99 38.25
CA LEU A 375 -6.23 2.63 37.94
C LEU A 375 -7.27 1.57 38.34
N GLU A 376 -7.87 1.70 39.54
CA GLU A 376 -8.90 0.76 40.01
C GLU A 376 -10.19 0.86 39.18
N THR A 377 -10.52 2.05 38.70
CA THR A 377 -11.66 2.20 37.77
C THR A 377 -11.40 1.43 36.48
N LEU A 378 -10.19 1.57 35.87
CA LEU A 378 -9.81 0.81 34.71
C LEU A 378 -9.87 -0.70 34.95
N ARG A 379 -9.29 -1.16 36.05
CA ARG A 379 -9.30 -2.58 36.44
C ARG A 379 -10.72 -3.13 36.58
N THR A 380 -11.62 -2.38 37.23
CA THR A 380 -13.02 -2.76 37.39
C THR A 380 -13.74 -2.85 36.04
N LEU A 381 -13.56 -1.84 35.18
CA LEU A 381 -14.19 -1.83 33.86
C LEU A 381 -13.73 -3.00 33.00
N VAL A 382 -12.44 -3.32 33.02
CA VAL A 382 -11.87 -4.46 32.27
C VAL A 382 -12.41 -5.79 32.85
N ALA A 383 -12.46 -5.95 34.16
CA ALA A 383 -13.01 -7.15 34.78
C ALA A 383 -14.48 -7.39 34.42
N ASP A 384 -15.28 -6.34 34.48
CA ASP A 384 -16.70 -6.38 34.08
C ASP A 384 -16.88 -6.70 32.61
N ALA A 385 -16.00 -6.18 31.75
CA ALA A 385 -16.02 -6.46 30.31
C ALA A 385 -15.81 -7.95 30.00
N TYR A 386 -14.80 -8.57 30.61
CA TYR A 386 -14.57 -10.01 30.43
C TYR A 386 -15.70 -10.86 31.03
N ALA A 387 -16.30 -10.44 32.16
CA ALA A 387 -17.48 -11.12 32.69
C ALA A 387 -18.68 -11.03 31.71
N GLY A 388 -18.85 -9.90 31.03
CA GLY A 388 -19.87 -9.70 30.01
C GLY A 388 -19.62 -10.47 28.71
N GLU A 389 -18.37 -10.63 28.28
CA GLU A 389 -18.00 -11.38 27.09
C GLU A 389 -18.49 -12.84 27.12
N ALA A 390 -18.37 -13.49 28.24
CA ALA A 390 -18.82 -14.87 28.42
C ALA A 390 -20.31 -15.04 28.06
N ALA A 391 -21.10 -13.96 28.24
CA ALA A 391 -22.53 -13.94 27.91
C ALA A 391 -22.82 -13.54 26.45
N SER A 392 -21.97 -12.69 25.83
CA SER A 392 -22.23 -12.10 24.50
C SER A 392 -21.65 -12.87 23.32
N GLY A 393 -20.63 -13.68 23.54
CA GLY A 393 -19.87 -14.38 22.49
C GLY A 393 -19.11 -13.44 21.54
N ALA A 394 -18.86 -12.19 21.95
CA ALA A 394 -18.20 -11.17 21.10
C ALA A 394 -16.80 -11.59 20.69
N ARG A 395 -16.01 -12.14 21.62
CA ARG A 395 -14.65 -12.66 21.34
C ARG A 395 -14.66 -13.84 20.38
N THR A 396 -15.64 -14.74 20.47
CA THR A 396 -15.79 -15.84 19.52
C THR A 396 -16.05 -15.32 18.11
N LYS A 397 -16.87 -14.30 17.95
CA LYS A 397 -17.13 -13.65 16.65
C LYS A 397 -15.87 -12.99 16.08
N MET A 398 -15.09 -12.31 16.93
CA MET A 398 -13.82 -11.70 16.55
C MET A 398 -12.82 -12.75 16.05
N LYS A 399 -12.58 -13.83 16.83
CA LYS A 399 -11.69 -14.93 16.44
C LYS A 399 -12.13 -15.61 15.14
N THR A 400 -13.43 -15.83 14.97
CA THR A 400 -13.97 -16.41 13.73
C THR A 400 -13.70 -15.51 12.52
N ALA A 401 -13.78 -14.19 12.67
CA ALA A 401 -13.46 -13.26 11.60
C ALA A 401 -11.97 -13.30 11.23
N ASP A 402 -11.08 -13.35 12.22
CA ASP A 402 -9.62 -13.47 12.01
C ASP A 402 -9.25 -14.79 11.34
N GLU A 403 -9.86 -15.90 11.78
CA GLU A 403 -9.65 -17.21 11.17
C GLU A 403 -10.16 -17.25 9.71
N ALA A 404 -11.31 -16.65 9.43
CA ALA A 404 -11.84 -16.55 8.07
C ALA A 404 -10.90 -15.74 7.17
N GLN A 405 -10.32 -14.65 7.67
CA GLN A 405 -9.34 -13.86 6.93
C GLN A 405 -8.06 -14.66 6.65
N LYS A 406 -7.52 -15.35 7.65
CA LYS A 406 -6.35 -16.23 7.49
C LYS A 406 -6.62 -17.34 6.47
N ALA A 407 -7.85 -17.91 6.49
CA ALA A 407 -8.27 -18.93 5.54
C ALA A 407 -8.38 -18.37 4.11
N ASP A 408 -8.87 -17.15 3.91
CA ASP A 408 -8.95 -16.52 2.60
C ASP A 408 -7.56 -16.19 2.02
N ILE A 409 -6.64 -15.72 2.85
CA ILE A 409 -5.23 -15.57 2.46
C ILE A 409 -4.63 -16.93 2.11
N GLY A 410 -4.94 -17.96 2.88
CA GLY A 410 -4.54 -19.34 2.58
C GLY A 410 -5.04 -19.81 1.22
N LYS A 411 -6.30 -19.57 0.87
CA LYS A 411 -6.89 -19.91 -0.45
C LYS A 411 -6.23 -19.14 -1.60
N ILE A 412 -5.93 -17.85 -1.40
CA ILE A 412 -5.22 -17.05 -2.39
C ILE A 412 -3.82 -17.62 -2.61
N ARG A 413 -3.10 -17.96 -1.54
CA ARG A 413 -1.79 -18.61 -1.61
C ARG A 413 -1.85 -19.97 -2.31
N GLU A 414 -2.90 -20.75 -2.07
CA GLU A 414 -3.11 -22.04 -2.73
C GLU A 414 -3.48 -21.87 -4.21
N GLY A 415 -4.30 -20.88 -4.55
CA GLY A 415 -4.58 -20.51 -5.94
C GLY A 415 -3.33 -20.07 -6.70
N LEU A 416 -2.42 -19.33 -6.04
CA LEU A 416 -1.11 -18.99 -6.59
C LEU A 416 -0.22 -20.22 -6.78
N ARG A 417 -0.36 -21.25 -5.93
CA ARG A 417 0.35 -22.55 -6.09
C ARG A 417 -0.15 -23.34 -7.29
N SER A 418 -1.44 -23.28 -7.60
CA SER A 418 -2.04 -24.06 -8.70
C SER A 418 -1.83 -23.43 -10.08
N LEU A 419 -1.58 -22.12 -10.16
CA LEU A 419 -1.28 -21.42 -11.39
C LEU A 419 0.16 -21.74 -11.82
N GLY A 420 0.32 -22.58 -12.83
CA GLY A 420 1.62 -22.88 -13.45
C GLY A 420 2.33 -24.12 -12.94
N GLU A 421 1.65 -25.06 -12.27
CA GLU A 421 2.24 -26.35 -11.85
C GLU A 421 2.79 -27.22 -13.01
N LYS A 422 2.44 -26.87 -14.25
CA LYS A 422 2.92 -27.55 -15.46
C LYS A 422 4.17 -26.91 -16.08
N ASP A 423 4.52 -25.72 -15.67
CA ASP A 423 5.67 -24.98 -16.18
C ASP A 423 6.79 -24.98 -15.14
N ILE A 424 7.82 -25.79 -15.38
CA ILE A 424 8.98 -25.96 -14.49
C ILE A 424 9.63 -24.62 -14.18
N ARG A 425 9.79 -23.76 -15.18
CA ARG A 425 10.43 -22.46 -15.01
C ARG A 425 9.63 -21.53 -14.11
N SER A 426 8.31 -21.50 -14.27
CA SER A 426 7.41 -20.76 -13.38
C SER A 426 7.48 -21.27 -11.93
N ILE A 427 7.65 -22.56 -11.71
CA ILE A 427 7.83 -23.13 -10.36
C ILE A 427 9.15 -22.66 -9.74
N ILE A 428 10.24 -22.67 -10.51
CA ILE A 428 11.55 -22.21 -10.06
C ILE A 428 11.50 -20.71 -9.71
N GLU A 429 10.98 -19.86 -10.60
CA GLU A 429 10.83 -18.42 -10.39
C GLU A 429 9.95 -18.08 -9.18
N ARG A 430 8.87 -18.86 -8.97
CA ARG A 430 8.01 -18.68 -7.79
C ARG A 430 8.68 -19.15 -6.50
N SER A 431 9.50 -20.19 -6.56
CA SER A 431 10.29 -20.62 -5.41
C SER A 431 11.30 -19.55 -5.01
N ASP A 432 11.93 -18.90 -5.97
CA ASP A 432 12.83 -17.76 -5.73
C ASP A 432 12.10 -16.60 -5.06
N ALA A 433 10.93 -16.22 -5.56
CA ALA A 433 10.10 -15.17 -4.95
C ALA A 433 9.67 -15.48 -3.51
N TYR A 434 9.54 -16.76 -3.12
CA TYR A 434 9.30 -17.14 -1.73
C TYR A 434 10.51 -16.88 -0.82
N ILE A 435 11.72 -16.97 -1.34
CA ILE A 435 12.93 -16.61 -0.57
C ILE A 435 12.95 -15.11 -0.30
N ASP A 436 12.70 -14.32 -1.34
CA ASP A 436 12.63 -12.85 -1.23
C ASP A 436 11.50 -12.38 -0.29
N ALA A 437 10.44 -13.16 -0.18
CA ALA A 437 9.35 -12.94 0.78
C ALA A 437 9.65 -13.43 2.21
N GLY A 438 10.88 -13.92 2.50
CA GLY A 438 11.25 -14.44 3.81
C GLY A 438 10.65 -15.82 4.15
N GLU A 439 10.20 -16.58 3.15
CA GLU A 439 9.58 -17.90 3.30
C GLU A 439 10.43 -19.05 2.67
N PRO A 440 11.72 -19.21 3.04
CA PRO A 440 12.63 -20.15 2.38
C PRO A 440 12.19 -21.62 2.52
N LYS A 441 11.46 -21.97 3.58
CA LYS A 441 10.88 -23.33 3.73
C LYS A 441 9.88 -23.63 2.61
N ARG A 442 9.03 -22.66 2.28
CA ARG A 442 8.05 -22.80 1.21
C ARG A 442 8.69 -22.81 -0.17
N ALA A 443 9.79 -22.06 -0.33
CA ALA A 443 10.58 -22.13 -1.54
C ALA A 443 11.06 -23.56 -1.81
N LEU A 444 11.67 -24.22 -0.82
CA LEU A 444 12.12 -25.62 -0.94
C LEU A 444 10.97 -26.60 -1.15
N GLU A 445 9.85 -26.41 -0.45
CA GLU A 445 8.65 -27.25 -0.60
C GLU A 445 8.08 -27.16 -2.02
N LEU A 446 7.99 -25.95 -2.58
CA LEU A 446 7.53 -25.76 -3.95
C LEU A 446 8.53 -26.31 -4.96
N LEU A 447 9.82 -26.02 -4.78
CA LEU A 447 10.90 -26.48 -5.64
C LEU A 447 11.01 -28.01 -5.65
N SER A 448 10.76 -28.68 -4.51
CA SER A 448 10.81 -30.14 -4.40
C SER A 448 9.85 -30.89 -5.34
N ARG A 449 8.87 -30.21 -5.89
CA ARG A 449 7.94 -30.79 -6.87
C ARG A 449 8.57 -31.01 -8.25
N VAL A 450 9.65 -30.30 -8.54
CA VAL A 450 10.35 -30.35 -9.83
C VAL A 450 11.83 -30.73 -9.68
N TYR A 451 12.45 -30.46 -8.51
CA TYR A 451 13.86 -30.68 -8.25
C TYR A 451 14.11 -31.10 -6.78
N PRO A 452 14.98 -32.11 -6.48
CA PRO A 452 15.64 -33.00 -7.45
C PRO A 452 14.65 -33.99 -8.05
N GLY A 453 14.63 -34.09 -9.36
CA GLY A 453 13.75 -35.03 -10.07
C GLY A 453 13.98 -35.01 -11.57
N ASN A 454 13.43 -36.02 -12.24
CA ASN A 454 13.57 -36.16 -13.69
C ASN A 454 12.73 -35.18 -14.53
N LEU A 455 12.09 -34.21 -13.90
CA LEU A 455 11.25 -33.23 -14.59
C LEU A 455 12.08 -32.08 -15.20
N VAL A 456 13.19 -31.70 -14.55
CA VAL A 456 14.11 -30.69 -15.06
C VAL A 456 15.06 -31.32 -16.07
N LYS A 457 14.83 -31.10 -17.35
CA LYS A 457 15.60 -31.71 -18.46
C LYS A 457 16.61 -30.77 -19.10
N LYS A 458 16.45 -29.46 -18.89
CA LYS A 458 17.34 -28.45 -19.46
C LYS A 458 18.37 -28.06 -18.43
N GLU A 459 19.64 -28.06 -18.81
CA GLU A 459 20.75 -27.67 -17.93
C GLU A 459 20.59 -26.27 -17.34
N ALA A 460 20.05 -25.31 -18.11
CA ALA A 460 19.76 -23.97 -17.62
C ALA A 460 18.66 -23.94 -16.54
N ASP A 461 17.64 -24.80 -16.64
CA ASP A 461 16.58 -24.90 -15.62
C ASP A 461 17.10 -25.64 -14.38
N GLU A 462 18.03 -26.62 -14.56
CA GLU A 462 18.71 -27.30 -13.45
C GLU A 462 19.62 -26.30 -12.68
N ALA A 463 20.37 -25.49 -13.39
CA ALA A 463 21.22 -24.45 -12.79
C ALA A 463 20.36 -23.45 -11.98
N ALA A 464 19.23 -22.98 -12.55
CA ALA A 464 18.32 -22.09 -11.85
C ALA A 464 17.69 -22.74 -10.61
N ALA A 465 17.25 -24.02 -10.70
CA ALA A 465 16.70 -24.75 -9.56
C ALA A 465 17.71 -24.93 -8.44
N LEU A 466 18.96 -25.24 -8.78
CA LEU A 466 20.06 -25.37 -7.82
C LEU A 466 20.38 -24.02 -7.15
N ALA A 467 20.40 -22.91 -7.88
CA ALA A 467 20.62 -21.58 -7.33
C ALA A 467 19.57 -21.22 -6.29
N VAL A 468 18.29 -21.41 -6.64
CA VAL A 468 17.16 -21.20 -5.70
C VAL A 468 17.24 -22.13 -4.50
N SER A 469 17.59 -23.42 -4.69
CA SER A 469 17.81 -24.36 -3.58
C SER A 469 18.93 -23.88 -2.65
N GLY A 470 20.03 -23.41 -3.24
CA GLY A 470 21.19 -22.88 -2.52
C GLY A 470 20.84 -21.69 -1.63
N ARG A 471 20.19 -20.68 -2.20
CA ARG A 471 19.70 -19.49 -1.45
C ARG A 471 18.74 -19.89 -0.33
N ALA A 472 17.76 -20.74 -0.62
CA ALA A 472 16.76 -21.17 0.35
C ALA A 472 17.39 -21.94 1.52
N LYS A 473 18.34 -22.85 1.27
CA LYS A 473 19.08 -23.55 2.30
C LYS A 473 19.94 -22.62 3.14
N ALA A 474 20.65 -21.67 2.52
CA ALA A 474 21.45 -20.67 3.23
C ALA A 474 20.55 -19.79 4.13
N ALA A 475 19.39 -19.35 3.65
CA ALA A 475 18.43 -18.59 4.44
C ALA A 475 17.83 -19.39 5.63
N LEU A 476 17.93 -20.71 5.61
CA LEU A 476 17.57 -21.60 6.72
C LEU A 476 18.76 -21.95 7.65
N GLY A 477 19.90 -21.34 7.45
CA GLY A 477 21.14 -21.61 8.21
C GLY A 477 21.87 -22.90 7.79
N ARG A 478 21.44 -23.56 6.70
CA ARG A 478 22.07 -24.78 6.14
C ARG A 478 23.15 -24.37 5.13
N TYR A 479 24.17 -23.66 5.60
CA TYR A 479 25.15 -22.97 4.75
C TYR A 479 25.92 -23.91 3.84
N ASP A 480 26.49 -25.01 4.36
CA ASP A 480 27.29 -25.95 3.58
C ASP A 480 26.50 -26.56 2.42
N GLU A 481 25.27 -26.99 2.70
CA GLU A 481 24.39 -27.55 1.70
C GLU A 481 23.94 -26.50 0.67
N GLY A 482 23.70 -25.28 1.14
CA GLY A 482 23.32 -24.15 0.28
C GLY A 482 24.45 -23.76 -0.68
N LEU A 483 25.66 -23.69 -0.18
CA LEU A 483 26.83 -23.36 -0.98
C LEU A 483 27.18 -24.45 -2.00
N LEU A 484 27.00 -25.74 -1.63
CA LEU A 484 27.19 -26.86 -2.55
C LEU A 484 26.24 -26.76 -3.77
N ASP A 485 24.96 -26.48 -3.53
CA ASP A 485 23.99 -26.31 -4.60
C ASP A 485 24.31 -25.07 -5.46
N ALA A 486 24.64 -23.95 -4.84
CA ALA A 486 24.97 -22.72 -5.54
C ALA A 486 26.26 -22.81 -6.37
N ASP A 487 27.30 -23.53 -5.86
CA ASP A 487 28.51 -23.80 -6.61
C ASP A 487 28.24 -24.69 -7.83
N LYS A 488 27.39 -25.70 -7.67
CA LYS A 488 26.96 -26.54 -8.78
C LYS A 488 26.17 -25.74 -9.82
N ALA A 489 25.28 -24.82 -9.40
CA ALA A 489 24.52 -23.95 -10.30
C ALA A 489 25.46 -23.14 -11.20
N VAL A 490 26.44 -22.44 -10.61
CA VAL A 490 27.42 -21.65 -11.36
C VAL A 490 28.29 -22.53 -12.26
N SER A 491 28.63 -23.76 -11.82
CA SER A 491 29.40 -24.69 -12.65
C SER A 491 28.66 -25.16 -13.92
N LEU A 492 27.33 -25.25 -13.86
CA LEU A 492 26.50 -25.62 -15.00
C LEU A 492 26.35 -24.46 -15.99
N ASP A 493 26.21 -23.22 -15.51
CA ASP A 493 26.06 -22.05 -16.38
C ASP A 493 26.75 -20.81 -15.80
N ALA A 494 28.04 -20.69 -16.01
CA ALA A 494 28.82 -19.54 -15.57
C ALA A 494 28.56 -18.24 -16.37
N LYS A 495 27.74 -18.29 -17.43
CA LYS A 495 27.44 -17.11 -18.27
C LYS A 495 26.20 -16.34 -17.81
N THR A 496 25.38 -16.91 -16.95
CA THR A 496 24.19 -16.29 -16.41
C THR A 496 24.52 -15.52 -15.14
N ALA A 497 24.46 -14.19 -15.18
CA ALA A 497 24.82 -13.30 -14.08
C ALA A 497 24.01 -13.56 -12.78
N ASN A 498 22.73 -13.95 -12.90
CA ASN A 498 21.88 -14.23 -11.74
C ASN A 498 22.41 -15.40 -10.90
N LEU A 499 22.98 -16.44 -11.51
CA LEU A 499 23.50 -17.58 -10.76
C LEU A 499 24.69 -17.19 -9.86
N TRP A 500 25.51 -16.24 -10.33
CA TRP A 500 26.58 -15.67 -9.52
C TRP A 500 26.01 -14.83 -8.36
N MET A 501 24.94 -14.08 -8.62
CA MET A 501 24.28 -13.29 -7.57
C MET A 501 23.62 -14.17 -6.52
N ASP A 502 22.97 -15.27 -6.92
CA ASP A 502 22.36 -16.23 -6.01
C ASP A 502 23.40 -16.91 -5.13
N ARG A 503 24.59 -17.25 -5.69
CA ARG A 503 25.70 -17.78 -4.92
C ARG A 503 26.30 -16.71 -3.99
N ALA A 504 26.41 -15.49 -4.44
CA ALA A 504 26.84 -14.36 -3.61
C ALA A 504 25.92 -14.16 -2.40
N ASP A 505 24.61 -14.23 -2.59
CA ASP A 505 23.64 -14.11 -1.51
C ASP A 505 23.77 -15.26 -0.50
N ALA A 506 23.93 -16.49 -0.98
CA ALA A 506 24.22 -17.64 -0.10
C ALA A 506 25.54 -17.48 0.68
N ARG A 507 26.60 -16.97 0.04
CA ARG A 507 27.89 -16.68 0.69
C ARG A 507 27.78 -15.56 1.72
N ARG A 508 27.01 -14.51 1.42
CA ARG A 508 26.73 -13.41 2.34
C ARG A 508 26.02 -13.92 3.60
N MET A 509 24.98 -14.73 3.43
CA MET A 509 24.26 -15.35 4.56
C MET A 509 25.18 -16.24 5.41
N ALA A 510 26.15 -16.88 4.79
CA ALA A 510 27.18 -17.69 5.47
C ALA A 510 28.31 -16.84 6.09
N GLY A 511 28.27 -15.52 6.00
CA GLY A 511 29.29 -14.60 6.52
C GLY A 511 30.55 -14.48 5.66
N ASN A 512 30.59 -15.10 4.48
CA ASN A 512 31.74 -15.00 3.54
C ASN A 512 31.57 -13.80 2.59
N LEU A 513 31.77 -12.59 3.12
CA LEU A 513 31.58 -11.35 2.36
C LEU A 513 32.59 -11.19 1.22
N GLU A 514 33.84 -11.65 1.39
CA GLU A 514 34.86 -11.61 0.33
C GLU A 514 34.47 -12.51 -0.86
N GLY A 515 33.99 -13.72 -0.58
CA GLY A 515 33.49 -14.62 -1.60
C GLY A 515 32.24 -14.07 -2.30
N ALA A 516 31.33 -13.45 -1.55
CA ALA A 516 30.13 -12.80 -2.09
C ALA A 516 30.51 -11.63 -3.01
N ARG A 517 31.46 -10.77 -2.59
CA ARG A 517 31.98 -9.67 -3.40
C ARG A 517 32.51 -10.16 -4.74
N ALA A 518 33.37 -11.18 -4.71
CA ALA A 518 33.95 -11.73 -5.94
C ALA A 518 32.89 -12.27 -6.92
N ASP A 519 31.83 -12.88 -6.41
CA ASP A 519 30.73 -13.39 -7.23
C ASP A 519 29.91 -12.24 -7.86
N VAL A 520 29.61 -11.19 -7.09
CA VAL A 520 28.87 -10.05 -7.65
C VAL A 520 29.72 -9.27 -8.64
N GLU A 521 31.05 -9.17 -8.43
CA GLU A 521 31.97 -8.61 -9.42
C GLU A 521 31.94 -9.41 -10.73
N ALA A 522 31.88 -10.74 -10.66
CA ALA A 522 31.71 -11.59 -11.84
C ALA A 522 30.35 -11.35 -12.53
N ALA A 523 29.27 -11.23 -11.77
CA ALA A 523 27.94 -10.91 -12.30
C ALA A 523 27.92 -9.54 -13.02
N VAL A 524 28.57 -8.53 -12.43
CA VAL A 524 28.71 -7.18 -13.03
C VAL A 524 29.59 -7.22 -14.27
N ALA A 525 30.63 -8.05 -14.30
CA ALA A 525 31.47 -8.22 -15.49
C ALA A 525 30.71 -8.85 -16.66
N LEU A 526 29.79 -9.76 -16.40
CA LEU A 526 28.90 -10.33 -17.41
C LEU A 526 27.88 -9.32 -17.94
N ASN A 527 27.38 -8.43 -17.08
CA ASN A 527 26.44 -7.39 -17.47
C ASN A 527 26.61 -6.14 -16.59
N ALA A 528 27.43 -5.21 -17.05
CA ALA A 528 27.73 -3.95 -16.35
C ALA A 528 26.52 -3.01 -16.18
N LYS A 529 25.40 -3.28 -16.85
CA LYS A 529 24.12 -2.55 -16.73
C LYS A 529 23.10 -3.28 -15.83
N ASN A 530 23.47 -4.43 -15.28
CA ASN A 530 22.60 -5.12 -14.32
C ASN A 530 22.54 -4.31 -13.01
N ALA A 531 21.48 -3.54 -12.86
CA ALA A 531 21.30 -2.64 -11.73
C ALA A 531 21.26 -3.39 -10.40
N THR A 532 20.64 -4.57 -10.37
CA THR A 532 20.57 -5.40 -9.17
C THR A 532 21.94 -5.85 -8.71
N ALA A 533 22.79 -6.30 -9.65
CA ALA A 533 24.17 -6.70 -9.33
C ALA A 533 25.01 -5.50 -8.87
N VAL A 534 24.85 -4.34 -9.52
CA VAL A 534 25.58 -3.11 -9.13
C VAL A 534 25.17 -2.64 -7.74
N TYR A 535 23.88 -2.71 -7.42
CA TYR A 535 23.37 -2.37 -6.10
C TYR A 535 23.87 -3.36 -5.04
N PHE A 536 23.75 -4.65 -5.33
CA PHE A 536 24.19 -5.71 -4.40
C PHE A 536 25.68 -5.61 -4.08
N LEU A 537 26.50 -5.22 -5.05
CA LEU A 537 27.93 -4.99 -4.81
C LEU A 537 28.16 -3.80 -3.87
N ALA A 538 27.33 -2.75 -3.97
CA ALA A 538 27.39 -1.63 -3.03
C ALA A 538 27.03 -2.07 -1.61
N GLU A 539 25.98 -2.88 -1.43
CA GLU A 539 25.59 -3.43 -0.12
C GLU A 539 26.71 -4.29 0.49
N ILE A 540 27.35 -5.16 -0.30
CA ILE A 540 28.44 -5.99 0.20
C ILE A 540 29.62 -5.14 0.67
N TYR A 541 30.00 -4.10 -0.06
CA TYR A 541 31.06 -3.18 0.38
C TYR A 541 30.67 -2.42 1.65
N ASP A 542 29.39 -2.08 1.79
CA ASP A 542 28.88 -1.45 3.01
C ASP A 542 28.95 -2.40 4.22
N GLU A 543 28.51 -3.64 4.05
CA GLU A 543 28.64 -4.69 5.08
C GLU A 543 30.13 -4.99 5.44
N MET A 544 31.06 -4.84 4.49
CA MET A 544 32.48 -4.93 4.72
C MET A 544 33.08 -3.68 5.41
N ASN A 545 32.27 -2.66 5.68
CA ASN A 545 32.67 -1.34 6.19
C ASN A 545 33.59 -0.56 5.24
N ASP A 546 33.63 -0.88 3.96
CA ASP A 546 34.34 -0.10 2.93
C ASP A 546 33.40 0.96 2.35
N ARG A 547 33.16 2.03 3.10
CA ARG A 547 32.29 3.13 2.75
C ARG A 547 32.65 3.80 1.42
N ALA A 548 33.93 3.87 1.09
CA ALA A 548 34.37 4.52 -0.15
C ALA A 548 33.96 3.74 -1.39
N SER A 549 34.15 2.42 -1.37
CA SER A 549 33.73 1.53 -2.44
C SER A 549 32.22 1.44 -2.51
N ALA A 550 31.53 1.31 -1.38
CA ALA A 550 30.07 1.31 -1.32
C ALA A 550 29.48 2.57 -1.99
N LEU A 551 29.98 3.77 -1.63
CA LEU A 551 29.54 5.03 -2.25
C LEU A 551 29.79 5.06 -3.76
N ALA A 552 30.95 4.56 -4.21
CA ALA A 552 31.26 4.52 -5.65
C ALA A 552 30.28 3.63 -6.43
N TRP A 553 29.89 2.48 -5.85
CA TRP A 553 28.95 1.57 -6.46
C TRP A 553 27.50 2.06 -6.37
N TYR A 554 27.07 2.69 -5.27
CA TYR A 554 25.78 3.36 -5.18
C TYR A 554 25.66 4.51 -6.19
N ARG A 555 26.72 5.28 -6.43
CA ARG A 555 26.77 6.29 -7.51
C ARG A 555 26.63 5.67 -8.90
N LYS A 556 27.26 4.52 -9.13
CA LYS A 556 27.10 3.81 -10.40
C LYS A 556 25.68 3.29 -10.57
N TYR A 557 25.10 2.72 -9.53
CA TYR A 557 23.71 2.28 -9.50
C TYR A 557 22.74 3.43 -9.80
N TYR A 558 22.90 4.55 -9.13
CA TYR A 558 22.12 5.75 -9.35
C TYR A 558 22.17 6.23 -10.83
N LYS A 559 23.35 6.21 -11.45
CA LYS A 559 23.55 6.59 -12.86
C LYS A 559 22.91 5.65 -13.86
N LEU A 560 22.67 4.39 -13.50
CA LEU A 560 21.96 3.43 -14.37
C LEU A 560 20.49 3.78 -14.55
N ARG A 561 19.94 4.67 -13.71
CA ARG A 561 18.53 5.12 -13.73
C ARG A 561 17.50 3.98 -13.71
N THR A 562 17.91 2.82 -13.23
CA THR A 562 17.06 1.62 -13.12
C THR A 562 16.70 1.33 -11.66
N ALA A 563 17.25 2.12 -10.73
CA ALA A 563 17.16 1.90 -9.30
C ALA A 563 15.92 2.53 -8.70
N SER A 564 15.37 1.87 -7.70
CA SER A 564 14.53 2.51 -6.69
C SER A 564 15.43 3.33 -5.77
N PHE A 565 15.28 4.64 -5.70
CA PHE A 565 16.05 5.51 -4.80
C PHE A 565 15.97 5.11 -3.35
N ARG A 566 14.85 4.51 -2.96
CA ARG A 566 14.62 3.98 -1.64
C ARG A 566 15.65 2.96 -1.16
N GLN A 567 16.20 2.21 -2.09
CA GLN A 567 17.16 1.14 -1.76
C GLN A 567 18.56 1.68 -1.40
N ILE A 568 18.89 2.89 -1.82
CA ILE A 568 20.16 3.51 -1.44
C ILE A 568 20.05 4.07 -0.03
N PRO A 569 20.92 3.65 0.92
CA PRO A 569 20.91 4.20 2.27
C PRO A 569 21.09 5.72 2.27
N GLN A 570 20.41 6.42 3.19
CA GLN A 570 20.34 7.88 3.22
C GLN A 570 21.71 8.55 3.37
N GLU A 571 22.58 7.95 4.15
CA GLU A 571 23.95 8.44 4.32
C GLU A 571 24.75 8.47 3.02
N TYR A 572 24.45 7.55 2.07
CA TYR A 572 25.06 7.54 0.75
C TYR A 572 24.31 8.44 -0.23
N LEU A 573 23.01 8.53 -0.08
CA LEU A 573 22.16 9.33 -0.98
C LEU A 573 22.51 10.81 -0.90
N LYS A 574 22.84 11.33 0.29
CA LYS A 574 23.33 12.70 0.48
C LYS A 574 24.60 12.97 -0.35
N ASP A 575 25.58 12.05 -0.26
CA ASP A 575 26.85 12.20 -0.96
C ASP A 575 26.72 12.01 -2.49
N ILE A 576 25.67 11.32 -2.95
CA ILE A 576 25.39 11.11 -4.38
C ILE A 576 24.67 12.31 -4.97
N SER A 577 23.70 12.87 -4.24
CA SER A 577 22.76 13.86 -4.73
C SER A 577 23.30 15.29 -4.77
N GLU A 578 24.33 15.62 -3.98
CA GLU A 578 24.79 16.99 -3.81
C GLU A 578 25.21 17.71 -5.12
N LYS A 579 25.77 16.99 -6.09
CA LYS A 579 26.12 17.56 -7.39
C LYS A 579 24.98 17.55 -8.40
N ASP A 580 24.23 16.46 -8.44
CA ASP A 580 23.11 16.31 -9.37
C ASP A 580 21.91 17.14 -8.91
N TRP A 581 21.79 17.37 -7.60
CA TRP A 581 20.75 18.18 -6.99
C TRP A 581 20.86 19.67 -7.34
N LYS A 582 22.07 20.24 -7.40
CA LYS A 582 22.27 21.62 -7.85
C LYS A 582 21.78 21.83 -9.28
N VAL A 583 21.97 20.86 -10.16
CA VAL A 583 21.46 20.91 -11.55
C VAL A 583 19.93 20.88 -11.58
N VAL A 584 19.31 20.02 -10.77
CA VAL A 584 17.84 19.92 -10.67
C VAL A 584 17.23 21.19 -10.06
N GLU A 585 17.87 21.79 -9.06
CA GLU A 585 17.45 23.07 -8.48
C GLU A 585 17.58 24.23 -9.47
N GLU A 586 18.64 24.26 -10.27
CA GLU A 586 18.82 25.24 -11.34
C GLU A 586 17.78 25.07 -12.45
N GLU A 587 17.48 23.85 -12.86
CA GLU A 587 16.42 23.55 -13.83
C GLU A 587 15.03 23.93 -13.31
N LYS A 588 14.72 23.63 -12.03
CA LYS A 588 13.46 24.08 -11.40
C LYS A 588 13.36 25.58 -11.29
N ALA A 589 14.44 26.27 -10.92
CA ALA A 589 14.47 27.73 -10.86
C ALA A 589 14.25 28.35 -12.25
N ASN A 590 14.84 27.76 -13.28
CA ASN A 590 14.66 28.20 -14.67
C ASN A 590 13.23 27.92 -15.17
N ALA A 591 12.65 26.76 -14.84
CA ALA A 591 11.26 26.43 -15.17
C ALA A 591 10.25 27.35 -14.46
N ARG A 592 10.50 27.72 -13.19
CA ARG A 592 9.68 28.72 -12.47
C ARG A 592 9.76 30.10 -13.14
N LYS A 593 10.96 30.57 -13.48
CA LYS A 593 11.16 31.83 -14.19
C LYS A 593 10.43 31.83 -15.54
N ALA A 594 10.53 30.75 -16.32
CA ALA A 594 9.84 30.60 -17.60
C ALA A 594 8.31 30.65 -17.45
N ARG A 595 7.76 29.99 -16.42
CA ARG A 595 6.31 30.06 -16.10
C ARG A 595 5.85 31.45 -15.66
N GLU A 596 6.65 32.16 -14.88
CA GLU A 596 6.34 33.53 -14.48
C GLU A 596 6.39 34.51 -15.66
N THR A 597 7.36 34.34 -16.56
CA THR A 597 7.46 35.13 -17.79
C THR A 597 6.25 34.86 -18.69
N SER A 598 5.89 33.60 -18.90
CA SER A 598 4.70 33.22 -19.69
C SER A 598 3.39 33.72 -19.06
N LYS A 599 3.27 33.75 -17.72
CA LYS A 599 2.12 34.37 -17.04
C LYS A 599 2.06 35.88 -17.23
N LYS A 600 3.20 36.57 -17.16
CA LYS A 600 3.29 38.01 -17.41
C LYS A 600 2.95 38.36 -18.85
N GLU A 601 3.42 37.61 -19.81
CA GLU A 601 3.10 37.77 -21.25
C GLU A 601 1.61 37.54 -21.54
N LYS A 602 1.01 36.51 -20.94
CA LYS A 602 -0.43 36.23 -21.05
C LYS A 602 -1.29 37.31 -20.37
N ALA A 603 -0.82 37.90 -19.27
CA ALA A 603 -1.49 39.02 -18.60
C ALA A 603 -1.39 40.31 -19.41
N ALA A 604 -0.22 40.57 -20.00
CA ALA A 604 0.00 41.73 -20.88
C ALA A 604 -0.82 41.64 -22.17
N GLY A 605 -0.89 40.42 -22.77
CA GLY A 605 -1.70 40.18 -23.98
C GLY A 605 -3.21 40.31 -23.74
N LYS A 606 -3.71 39.97 -22.53
CA LYS A 606 -5.12 40.23 -22.16
C LYS A 606 -5.43 41.70 -21.95
N SER A 607 -4.46 42.51 -21.54
CA SER A 607 -4.65 43.96 -21.34
C SER A 607 -4.74 44.74 -22.67
N GLN A 608 -4.16 44.22 -23.75
CA GLN A 608 -4.25 44.84 -25.09
C GLN A 608 -5.54 44.49 -25.85
N VAL A 609 -6.23 43.40 -25.50
CA VAL A 609 -7.50 43.03 -26.14
C VAL A 609 -8.72 43.69 -25.51
N VAL A 610 -8.57 44.32 -24.32
CA VAL A 610 -9.65 45.06 -23.65
C VAL A 610 -9.62 46.56 -23.96
N SER A 611 -8.59 47.05 -24.68
CA SER A 611 -8.44 48.47 -25.05
C SER A 611 -8.56 48.75 -26.56
N SER A 612 -9.09 47.81 -27.35
CA SER A 612 -9.43 48.00 -28.76
C SER A 612 -10.93 47.92 -29.02
#